data_b4567f47c05cff7835a0b89aac605ce3
#
_entry.id   b4567f47c05cff7835a0b89aac605ce3
#
_cell.length_a   1.000
_cell.length_b   1.000
_cell.length_c   1.000
_cell.angle_alpha   90.00
_cell.angle_beta   90.00
_cell.angle_gamma   90.00
#
_symmetry.space_group_name_H-M   'P 1'
#
loop_
_entity.id
_entity.type
_entity.pdbx_description
1 polymer ?
#
loop_
_entity_poly.entity_id
_entity_poly.type
_entity_poly.pdbx_seq_one_letter_code
_entity_poly.pdbx_strand_id
1 'polypeptide(L)'
;MRQRSLIAITAALAAGALTLTACGSRDDKGGDSAAGGDTTVVIGVDAPLTGDLSALGLGIKNSVDLAAKQANEKKYVKGVTFKIEALDDQAQPSSGQQNATKLVADKNVLGVVGPLNSSVAESMQKVFDDAKLAQVSPANTAPALSQGPDWNSGTKKRPFSSYFRTSTTDAIQGPFAAQYLFNEAKKTKVFVIDDKKTYGAGLAATFKAEFTKLGGKVAGEDHVDPETKDFSSVVTKIKSSKADVVYYGGEYPAAGPLSKQIKKAGAKIPLVGGDGIYSADFIKLSGKEGEGDLATSVGAPIETLPSAKEFVANYEKAGYKEAFEAYGGYSYDAAWSIIEAVKKVVDDNGGKLPESKDARSKVIDALKDVSFEGVTGKVAFDEYGDTTNKQLTVYQYKGGAWAPVKSGTFSG
;
A
#
# COMPACT_ATOMS: atom_id res chain seq x y z
N MET A 1 7.20 -70.23 -2.35
CA MET A 1 6.26 -71.05 -3.17
C MET A 1 5.57 -70.08 -4.12
N ARG A 2 5.91 -70.24 -5.41
CA ARG A 2 5.03 -70.43 -6.57
C ARG A 2 4.04 -69.28 -6.84
N GLN A 3 3.89 -68.70 -8.02
CA GLN A 3 4.30 -68.87 -9.43
C GLN A 3 3.79 -67.63 -10.13
N ARG A 4 4.55 -66.86 -10.85
CA ARG A 4 4.71 -66.75 -12.31
C ARG A 4 3.45 -67.05 -13.15
N SER A 5 3.00 -66.06 -13.91
CA SER A 5 2.62 -66.26 -15.31
C SER A 5 2.71 -64.92 -16.12
N LEU A 6 3.62 -64.96 -17.08
CA LEU A 6 3.73 -64.10 -18.27
C LEU A 6 2.70 -64.55 -19.31
N ILE A 7 2.07 -63.63 -20.03
CA ILE A 7 1.65 -63.82 -21.40
C ILE A 7 1.94 -62.55 -22.20
N ALA A 8 2.75 -62.75 -23.23
CA ALA A 8 3.05 -61.80 -24.29
C ALA A 8 2.27 -62.14 -25.55
N ILE A 9 2.41 -61.33 -26.62
CA ILE A 9 2.05 -61.57 -28.05
C ILE A 9 0.79 -60.76 -28.42
N THR A 10 0.71 -59.90 -29.49
CA THR A 10 1.46 -59.80 -30.78
C THR A 10 1.20 -58.46 -31.43
N ALA A 11 2.14 -58.01 -32.23
CA ALA A 11 2.12 -56.86 -33.13
C ALA A 11 1.26 -57.13 -34.38
N ALA A 12 0.66 -56.08 -34.92
CA ALA A 12 0.26 -56.05 -36.34
C ALA A 12 0.53 -54.69 -36.96
N LEU A 13 1.50 -54.63 -37.86
CA LEU A 13 1.77 -53.57 -38.81
C LEU A 13 0.68 -53.55 -39.89
N ALA A 14 0.23 -52.33 -40.28
CA ALA A 14 -0.31 -52.09 -41.59
C ALA A 14 0.12 -50.70 -42.08
N ALA A 15 0.95 -50.70 -43.10
CA ALA A 15 1.42 -49.55 -43.88
C ALA A 15 0.43 -49.25 -45.02
N GLY A 16 0.27 -48.00 -45.40
CA GLY A 16 -0.52 -47.57 -46.57
C GLY A 16 -0.42 -46.07 -46.75
N ALA A 17 0.57 -45.66 -47.43
CA ALA A 17 0.71 -45.11 -48.79
C ALA A 17 0.30 -43.62 -48.94
N LEU A 18 1.31 -42.85 -49.30
CA LEU A 18 1.37 -41.47 -49.80
C LEU A 18 0.40 -41.18 -50.97
N THR A 19 -0.18 -39.97 -50.97
CA THR A 19 -0.38 -39.24 -52.23
C THR A 19 -0.03 -37.77 -52.02
N LEU A 20 1.06 -37.37 -52.62
CA LEU A 20 1.41 -35.98 -52.95
C LEU A 20 0.53 -35.52 -54.12
N THR A 21 -0.16 -34.40 -53.95
CA THR A 21 -0.51 -33.54 -55.10
C THR A 21 -0.16 -32.10 -54.76
N ALA A 22 0.91 -31.65 -55.41
CA ALA A 22 1.25 -30.24 -55.57
C ALA A 22 0.57 -29.67 -56.79
N CYS A 23 -0.01 -28.46 -56.66
CA CYS A 23 -0.14 -27.42 -57.70
C CYS A 23 -0.96 -26.29 -57.05
N GLY A 24 -0.48 -25.18 -56.69
CA GLY A 24 -0.02 -24.05 -57.41
C GLY A 24 -1.18 -23.13 -57.78
N SER A 25 -1.37 -22.04 -56.98
CA SER A 25 -1.76 -20.72 -57.51
C SER A 25 -1.49 -19.66 -56.46
N ARG A 26 -0.56 -18.75 -56.79
CA ARG A 26 -0.45 -17.46 -56.14
C ARG A 26 -1.70 -16.64 -56.48
N ASP A 27 -2.37 -16.17 -55.51
CA ASP A 27 -3.09 -14.89 -55.57
C ASP A 27 -2.76 -14.10 -54.29
N ASP A 28 -1.93 -13.12 -54.49
CA ASP A 28 -1.73 -12.01 -53.57
C ASP A 28 -3.03 -11.25 -53.41
N LYS A 29 -3.65 -11.37 -52.22
CA LYS A 29 -4.44 -10.30 -51.67
C LYS A 29 -4.21 -10.27 -50.19
N GLY A 30 -3.44 -9.29 -49.75
CA GLY A 30 -3.30 -8.90 -48.36
C GLY A 30 -4.64 -8.74 -47.67
N GLY A 31 -4.72 -9.38 -46.56
CA GLY A 31 -5.80 -9.30 -45.59
C GLY A 31 -5.26 -9.81 -44.28
N ASP A 32 -4.31 -9.07 -43.74
CA ASP A 32 -3.81 -9.26 -42.38
C ASP A 32 -4.91 -8.77 -41.43
N SER A 33 -5.97 -9.59 -41.31
CA SER A 33 -6.91 -9.50 -40.23
C SER A 33 -6.41 -10.44 -39.13
N ALA A 34 -5.31 -10.05 -38.48
CA ALA A 34 -5.03 -10.49 -37.15
C ALA A 34 -6.24 -10.04 -36.34
N ALA A 35 -7.11 -10.98 -35.98
CA ALA A 35 -8.10 -10.80 -34.94
C ALA A 35 -7.32 -10.48 -33.67
N GLY A 36 -7.02 -9.19 -33.46
CA GLY A 36 -6.30 -8.68 -32.31
C GLY A 36 -7.21 -8.80 -31.10
N GLY A 37 -7.04 -9.88 -30.35
CA GLY A 37 -7.54 -9.95 -28.99
C GLY A 37 -6.83 -8.87 -28.15
N ASP A 38 -7.54 -8.34 -27.14
CA ASP A 38 -6.97 -7.37 -26.21
C ASP A 38 -5.68 -7.92 -25.57
N THR A 39 -4.68 -7.05 -25.45
CA THR A 39 -3.45 -7.38 -24.72
C THR A 39 -3.71 -7.36 -23.22
N THR A 40 -3.37 -8.44 -22.53
CA THR A 40 -3.49 -8.48 -21.07
C THR A 40 -2.34 -7.71 -20.42
N VAL A 41 -2.69 -6.75 -19.57
CA VAL A 41 -1.79 -6.06 -18.64
C VAL A 41 -2.12 -6.52 -17.23
N VAL A 42 -1.11 -6.90 -16.46
CA VAL A 42 -1.26 -7.29 -15.07
C VAL A 42 -0.79 -6.15 -14.17
N ILE A 43 -1.64 -5.78 -13.21
CA ILE A 43 -1.26 -4.93 -12.08
C ILE A 43 -0.93 -5.87 -10.93
N GLY A 44 0.34 -5.92 -10.51
CA GLY A 44 0.74 -6.64 -9.32
C GLY A 44 0.17 -5.99 -8.07
N VAL A 45 -0.17 -6.78 -7.06
CA VAL A 45 -0.54 -6.29 -5.73
C VAL A 45 0.31 -7.04 -4.72
N ASP A 46 1.07 -6.31 -3.90
CA ASP A 46 1.81 -6.89 -2.79
C ASP A 46 1.28 -6.27 -1.49
N ALA A 47 0.81 -7.11 -0.57
CA ALA A 47 0.22 -6.66 0.68
C ALA A 47 0.09 -7.84 1.66
N PRO A 48 -0.05 -7.60 2.99
CA PRO A 48 -0.32 -8.66 3.95
C PRO A 48 -1.78 -9.17 3.80
N LEU A 49 -1.97 -10.22 3.00
CA LEU A 49 -3.29 -10.79 2.74
C LEU A 49 -3.72 -11.77 3.83
N THR A 50 -2.78 -12.22 4.66
CA THR A 50 -3.00 -13.06 5.84
C THR A 50 -2.31 -12.46 7.07
N GLY A 51 -2.60 -13.01 8.26
CA GLY A 51 -2.03 -12.54 9.53
C GLY A 51 -2.74 -11.31 10.10
N ASP A 52 -2.10 -10.70 11.10
CA ASP A 52 -2.71 -9.66 11.96
C ASP A 52 -3.02 -8.34 11.21
N LEU A 53 -2.38 -8.09 10.05
CA LEU A 53 -2.61 -6.90 9.21
C LEU A 53 -3.51 -7.18 7.99
N SER A 54 -4.10 -8.37 7.90
CA SER A 54 -4.87 -8.79 6.72
C SER A 54 -6.07 -7.91 6.41
N ALA A 55 -6.69 -7.27 7.40
CA ALA A 55 -7.79 -6.34 7.15
C ALA A 55 -7.34 -5.19 6.23
N LEU A 56 -6.19 -4.57 6.51
CA LEU A 56 -5.62 -3.51 5.67
C LEU A 56 -5.18 -4.04 4.31
N GLY A 57 -4.49 -5.20 4.28
CA GLY A 57 -3.99 -5.80 3.04
C GLY A 57 -5.10 -6.20 2.06
N LEU A 58 -6.19 -6.79 2.57
CA LEU A 58 -7.35 -7.15 1.75
C LEU A 58 -8.10 -5.92 1.25
N GLY A 59 -8.18 -4.85 2.05
CA GLY A 59 -8.70 -3.56 1.60
C GLY A 59 -7.92 -2.98 0.41
N ILE A 60 -6.58 -3.06 0.47
CA ILE A 60 -5.68 -2.68 -0.65
C ILE A 60 -6.00 -3.51 -1.89
N LYS A 61 -5.93 -4.84 -1.77
CA LYS A 61 -6.18 -5.78 -2.88
C LYS A 61 -7.54 -5.55 -3.53
N ASN A 62 -8.61 -5.46 -2.75
CA ASN A 62 -9.97 -5.33 -3.25
C ASN A 62 -10.18 -3.99 -3.98
N SER A 63 -9.53 -2.92 -3.52
CA SER A 63 -9.60 -1.59 -4.16
C SER A 63 -8.88 -1.57 -5.50
N VAL A 64 -7.74 -2.26 -5.64
CA VAL A 64 -7.04 -2.44 -6.91
C VAL A 64 -7.86 -3.28 -7.89
N ASP A 65 -8.48 -4.36 -7.40
CA ASP A 65 -9.37 -5.21 -8.20
C ASP A 65 -10.57 -4.41 -8.74
N LEU A 66 -11.16 -3.55 -7.91
CA LEU A 66 -12.25 -2.66 -8.32
C LEU A 66 -11.80 -1.70 -9.43
N ALA A 67 -10.63 -1.08 -9.31
CA ALA A 67 -10.10 -0.17 -10.33
C ALA A 67 -9.87 -0.89 -11.67
N ALA A 68 -9.25 -2.09 -11.64
CA ALA A 68 -9.02 -2.90 -12.83
C ALA A 68 -10.33 -3.32 -13.52
N LYS A 69 -11.33 -3.77 -12.74
CA LYS A 69 -12.67 -4.12 -13.26
C LYS A 69 -13.33 -2.93 -13.93
N GLN A 70 -13.33 -1.76 -13.29
CA GLN A 70 -13.96 -0.55 -13.86
C GLN A 70 -13.24 -0.06 -15.11
N ALA A 71 -11.91 -0.14 -15.17
CA ALA A 71 -11.15 0.18 -16.38
C ALA A 71 -11.55 -0.73 -17.55
N ASN A 72 -11.75 -2.03 -17.30
CA ASN A 72 -12.18 -3.00 -18.30
C ASN A 72 -13.64 -2.75 -18.74
N GLU A 73 -14.56 -2.53 -17.82
CA GLU A 73 -15.96 -2.24 -18.09
C GLU A 73 -16.12 -0.99 -18.97
N LYS A 74 -15.35 0.05 -18.66
CA LYS A 74 -15.31 1.31 -19.42
C LYS A 74 -14.53 1.19 -20.74
N LYS A 75 -13.83 0.06 -20.98
CA LYS A 75 -12.85 -0.10 -22.08
C LYS A 75 -11.88 1.09 -22.13
N TYR A 76 -11.39 1.48 -20.94
CA TYR A 76 -10.69 2.74 -20.72
C TYR A 76 -9.40 2.85 -21.53
N VAL A 77 -8.69 1.74 -21.70
CA VAL A 77 -7.51 1.65 -22.59
C VAL A 77 -7.84 0.73 -23.75
N LYS A 78 -7.88 1.28 -24.96
CA LYS A 78 -8.25 0.53 -26.16
C LYS A 78 -7.28 -0.62 -26.41
N GLY A 79 -7.82 -1.83 -26.60
CA GLY A 79 -7.03 -3.03 -26.90
C GLY A 79 -6.24 -3.55 -25.70
N VAL A 80 -6.60 -3.15 -24.48
CA VAL A 80 -5.98 -3.62 -23.23
C VAL A 80 -7.06 -4.12 -22.27
N THR A 81 -6.80 -5.27 -21.66
CA THR A 81 -7.57 -5.81 -20.54
C THR A 81 -6.68 -5.91 -19.32
N PHE A 82 -7.10 -5.31 -18.21
CA PHE A 82 -6.38 -5.34 -16.93
C PHE A 82 -6.77 -6.56 -16.11
N LYS A 83 -5.77 -7.18 -15.50
CA LYS A 83 -5.92 -8.22 -14.47
C LYS A 83 -5.08 -7.85 -13.26
N ILE A 84 -5.38 -8.42 -12.11
CA ILE A 84 -4.53 -8.30 -10.93
C ILE A 84 -3.85 -9.63 -10.62
N GLU A 85 -2.60 -9.57 -10.13
CA GLU A 85 -1.91 -10.67 -9.45
C GLU A 85 -1.58 -10.23 -8.03
N ALA A 86 -2.29 -10.78 -7.05
CA ALA A 86 -2.12 -10.42 -5.65
C ALA A 86 -1.26 -11.46 -4.92
N LEU A 87 -0.21 -10.99 -4.27
CA LEU A 87 0.74 -11.79 -3.50
C LEU A 87 0.74 -11.35 -2.04
N ASP A 88 0.80 -12.35 -1.14
CA ASP A 88 0.83 -12.15 0.29
C ASP A 88 2.26 -11.95 0.77
N ASP A 89 2.57 -10.80 1.33
CA ASP A 89 3.87 -10.51 1.93
C ASP A 89 3.92 -10.83 3.44
N GLN A 90 2.77 -11.11 4.05
CA GLN A 90 2.65 -11.39 5.49
C GLN A 90 3.29 -10.31 6.38
N ALA A 91 3.42 -9.09 5.90
CA ALA A 91 4.16 -7.99 6.52
C ALA A 91 5.65 -8.32 6.79
N GLN A 92 6.24 -9.25 5.99
CA GLN A 92 7.62 -9.73 6.13
C GLN A 92 8.48 -9.28 4.95
N PRO A 93 9.63 -8.59 5.19
CA PRO A 93 10.53 -8.16 4.12
C PRO A 93 11.02 -9.27 3.21
N SER A 94 11.28 -10.47 3.76
CA SER A 94 11.72 -11.62 2.98
C SER A 94 10.65 -12.13 2.01
N SER A 95 9.39 -12.11 2.41
CA SER A 95 8.26 -12.48 1.55
C SER A 95 8.06 -11.44 0.45
N GLY A 96 8.12 -10.14 0.79
CA GLY A 96 8.05 -9.06 -0.18
C GLY A 96 9.14 -9.17 -1.25
N GLN A 97 10.39 -9.45 -0.87
CA GLN A 97 11.48 -9.65 -1.82
C GLN A 97 11.23 -10.83 -2.78
N GLN A 98 10.68 -11.93 -2.28
CA GLN A 98 10.30 -13.09 -3.12
C GLN A 98 9.15 -12.73 -4.06
N ASN A 99 8.14 -12.02 -3.56
CA ASN A 99 7.02 -11.54 -4.34
C ASN A 99 7.47 -10.57 -5.45
N ALA A 100 8.39 -9.64 -5.13
CA ALA A 100 8.96 -8.73 -6.12
C ALA A 100 9.65 -9.51 -7.26
N THR A 101 10.44 -10.54 -6.93
CA THR A 101 11.10 -11.39 -7.91
C THR A 101 10.09 -12.12 -8.80
N LYS A 102 8.99 -12.63 -8.21
CA LYS A 102 7.91 -13.29 -8.94
C LYS A 102 7.18 -12.33 -9.88
N LEU A 103 6.82 -11.13 -9.41
CA LEU A 103 6.13 -10.11 -10.23
C LEU A 103 7.01 -9.62 -11.39
N VAL A 104 8.32 -9.48 -11.17
CA VAL A 104 9.27 -9.10 -12.23
C VAL A 104 9.36 -10.17 -13.33
N ALA A 105 9.24 -11.45 -12.97
CA ALA A 105 9.33 -12.56 -13.92
C ALA A 105 8.14 -12.61 -14.91
N ASP A 106 6.96 -12.12 -14.53
CA ASP A 106 5.82 -12.01 -15.46
C ASP A 106 5.95 -10.73 -16.30
N LYS A 107 6.12 -10.91 -17.59
CA LYS A 107 6.28 -9.82 -18.58
C LYS A 107 5.00 -8.98 -18.75
N ASN A 108 3.85 -9.48 -18.35
CA ASN A 108 2.58 -8.76 -18.44
C ASN A 108 2.40 -7.78 -17.25
N VAL A 109 3.19 -7.92 -16.18
CA VAL A 109 3.17 -6.99 -15.05
C VAL A 109 3.84 -5.69 -15.47
N LEU A 110 3.07 -4.62 -15.55
CA LEU A 110 3.56 -3.27 -15.94
C LEU A 110 3.60 -2.27 -14.78
N GLY A 111 3.02 -2.61 -13.63
CA GLY A 111 3.10 -1.83 -12.42
C GLY A 111 2.62 -2.64 -11.22
N VAL A 112 3.04 -2.24 -10.04
CA VAL A 112 2.72 -2.91 -8.77
C VAL A 112 2.13 -1.90 -7.80
N VAL A 113 1.00 -2.23 -7.19
CA VAL A 113 0.43 -1.48 -6.06
C VAL A 113 0.86 -2.15 -4.75
N GLY A 114 1.45 -1.38 -3.86
CA GLY A 114 1.97 -1.88 -2.58
C GLY A 114 3.47 -1.63 -2.38
N PRO A 115 4.02 -2.21 -1.30
CA PRO A 115 3.35 -2.92 -0.22
C PRO A 115 2.69 -1.99 0.82
N LEU A 116 2.12 -2.59 1.88
CA LEU A 116 1.62 -1.86 3.05
C LEU A 116 2.80 -1.31 3.89
N ASN A 117 3.72 -2.18 4.28
CA ASN A 117 4.76 -1.87 5.26
C ASN A 117 6.01 -1.25 4.61
N SER A 118 6.57 -0.19 5.21
CA SER A 118 7.78 0.47 4.71
C SER A 118 9.00 -0.45 4.70
N SER A 119 9.15 -1.33 5.71
CA SER A 119 10.24 -2.32 5.77
C SER A 119 10.15 -3.38 4.67
N VAL A 120 8.94 -3.71 4.22
CA VAL A 120 8.73 -4.59 3.06
C VAL A 120 9.13 -3.87 1.78
N ALA A 121 8.73 -2.60 1.62
CA ALA A 121 9.10 -1.79 0.45
C ALA A 121 10.62 -1.68 0.27
N GLU A 122 11.38 -1.47 1.35
CA GLU A 122 12.85 -1.42 1.31
C GLU A 122 13.46 -2.68 0.67
N SER A 123 12.88 -3.86 0.92
CA SER A 123 13.35 -5.12 0.36
C SER A 123 13.01 -5.30 -1.12
N MET A 124 12.01 -4.58 -1.63
CA MET A 124 11.46 -4.73 -2.99
C MET A 124 12.00 -3.70 -3.98
N GLN A 125 12.25 -2.47 -3.52
CA GLN A 125 12.54 -1.31 -4.39
C GLN A 125 13.66 -1.57 -5.39
N LYS A 126 14.79 -2.16 -4.94
CA LYS A 126 15.90 -2.44 -5.84
C LYS A 126 15.55 -3.47 -6.92
N VAL A 127 14.78 -4.50 -6.57
CA VAL A 127 14.34 -5.56 -7.50
C VAL A 127 13.48 -4.94 -8.60
N PHE A 128 12.55 -4.06 -8.25
CA PHE A 128 11.69 -3.39 -9.21
C PHE A 128 12.45 -2.36 -10.06
N ASP A 129 13.36 -1.58 -9.47
CA ASP A 129 14.11 -0.56 -10.22
C ASP A 129 15.07 -1.19 -11.24
N ASP A 130 15.76 -2.29 -10.89
CA ASP A 130 16.61 -3.07 -11.81
C ASP A 130 15.79 -3.60 -13.00
N ALA A 131 14.54 -4.00 -12.78
CA ALA A 131 13.62 -4.52 -13.79
C ALA A 131 12.82 -3.41 -14.52
N LYS A 132 13.01 -2.15 -14.15
CA LYS A 132 12.21 -1.01 -14.64
C LYS A 132 10.71 -1.20 -14.44
N LEU A 133 10.30 -1.84 -13.35
CA LEU A 133 8.90 -2.07 -13.00
C LEU A 133 8.44 -1.01 -11.99
N ALA A 134 7.40 -0.27 -12.34
CA ALA A 134 6.85 0.77 -11.47
C ALA A 134 6.24 0.16 -10.19
N GLN A 135 6.52 0.77 -9.05
CA GLN A 135 5.91 0.50 -7.75
C GLN A 135 5.18 1.75 -7.26
N VAL A 136 3.89 1.64 -6.97
CA VAL A 136 3.07 2.72 -6.43
C VAL A 136 2.49 2.26 -5.09
N SER A 137 3.09 2.72 -3.99
CA SER A 137 2.59 2.35 -2.67
C SER A 137 1.41 3.23 -2.24
N PRO A 138 0.32 2.64 -1.72
CA PRO A 138 -0.79 3.40 -1.16
C PRO A 138 -0.58 3.77 0.31
N ALA A 139 0.45 3.24 0.97
CA ALA A 139 0.54 3.21 2.43
C ALA A 139 1.91 3.52 3.01
N ASN A 140 3.00 3.32 2.27
CA ASN A 140 4.35 3.55 2.82
C ASN A 140 4.57 5.03 3.11
N THR A 141 4.89 5.35 4.36
CA THR A 141 5.08 6.74 4.80
C THR A 141 6.51 7.10 5.16
N ALA A 142 7.43 6.13 5.28
CA ALA A 142 8.83 6.40 5.59
C ALA A 142 9.48 7.29 4.51
N PRO A 143 10.01 8.48 4.87
CA PRO A 143 10.54 9.44 3.90
C PRO A 143 11.76 8.92 3.13
N ALA A 144 12.58 8.10 3.77
CA ALA A 144 13.80 7.56 3.15
C ALA A 144 13.54 6.73 1.88
N LEU A 145 12.34 6.13 1.73
CA LEU A 145 11.98 5.32 0.57
C LEU A 145 12.01 6.12 -0.75
N SER A 146 11.69 7.41 -0.71
CA SER A 146 11.62 8.27 -1.88
C SER A 146 12.67 9.39 -1.87
N GLN A 147 13.09 9.84 -0.69
CA GLN A 147 13.96 11.00 -0.52
C GLN A 147 15.39 10.63 -0.06
N GLY A 148 15.66 9.31 0.13
CA GLY A 148 16.96 8.79 0.55
C GLY A 148 17.22 8.88 2.05
N PRO A 149 18.29 8.21 2.55
CA PRO A 149 18.56 8.08 3.97
C PRO A 149 18.82 9.42 4.66
N ASP A 150 19.37 10.40 3.94
CA ASP A 150 19.73 11.72 4.47
C ASP A 150 18.63 12.78 4.30
N TRP A 151 17.38 12.38 4.07
CA TRP A 151 16.26 13.26 3.79
C TRP A 151 16.04 14.38 4.84
N ASN A 152 16.36 14.10 6.10
CA ASN A 152 16.20 15.04 7.24
C ASN A 152 17.40 15.98 7.43
N SER A 153 18.51 15.74 6.76
CA SER A 153 19.69 16.63 6.79
C SER A 153 19.65 17.71 5.72
N GLY A 154 18.56 17.78 4.93
CA GLY A 154 18.40 18.72 3.83
C GLY A 154 18.99 18.25 2.49
N THR A 155 19.59 17.05 2.46
CA THR A 155 20.16 16.43 1.24
C THR A 155 19.24 15.31 0.76
N LYS A 156 18.16 15.70 0.08
CA LYS A 156 17.24 14.73 -0.48
C LYS A 156 17.75 14.19 -1.81
N LYS A 157 17.72 12.88 -1.98
CA LYS A 157 18.08 12.21 -3.24
C LYS A 157 17.16 11.03 -3.45
N ARG A 158 16.42 11.03 -4.55
CA ARG A 158 15.53 9.91 -4.93
C ARG A 158 16.37 8.64 -5.18
N PRO A 159 16.19 7.55 -4.39
CA PRO A 159 17.01 6.34 -4.53
C PRO A 159 16.63 5.54 -5.77
N PHE A 160 15.32 5.42 -6.04
CA PHE A 160 14.77 4.56 -7.10
C PHE A 160 13.74 5.31 -7.93
N SER A 161 13.98 5.39 -9.23
CA SER A 161 13.10 6.10 -10.16
C SER A 161 11.76 5.40 -10.39
N SER A 162 11.70 4.09 -10.10
CA SER A 162 10.51 3.25 -10.22
C SER A 162 9.51 3.38 -9.07
N TYR A 163 9.90 4.02 -7.95
CA TYR A 163 9.07 4.12 -6.74
C TYR A 163 8.23 5.39 -6.71
N PHE A 164 6.94 5.23 -6.44
CA PHE A 164 5.95 6.29 -6.24
C PHE A 164 5.05 5.93 -5.05
N ARG A 165 4.30 6.92 -4.52
CA ARG A 165 3.28 6.67 -3.50
C ARG A 165 2.14 7.69 -3.55
N THR A 166 0.93 7.21 -3.28
CA THR A 166 -0.27 8.04 -3.18
C THR A 166 -0.53 8.54 -1.75
N SER A 167 0.08 7.94 -0.74
CA SER A 167 0.06 8.43 0.65
C SER A 167 1.13 9.48 0.89
N THR A 168 0.90 10.38 1.85
CA THR A 168 1.92 11.35 2.29
C THR A 168 2.98 10.72 3.18
N THR A 169 3.95 11.49 3.69
CA THR A 169 5.11 10.97 4.41
C THR A 169 5.11 11.33 5.90
N ASP A 170 5.85 10.55 6.69
CA ASP A 170 6.07 10.81 8.11
C ASP A 170 6.86 12.10 8.38
N ALA A 171 7.53 12.65 7.36
CA ALA A 171 8.13 13.97 7.45
C ALA A 171 7.13 15.08 7.76
N ILE A 172 5.83 14.85 7.45
CA ILE A 172 4.76 15.77 7.80
C ILE A 172 3.75 15.15 8.77
N GLN A 173 3.52 13.84 8.75
CA GLN A 173 2.55 13.18 9.62
C GLN A 173 2.92 13.28 11.10
N GLY A 174 4.16 12.94 11.46
CA GLY A 174 4.64 13.04 12.84
C GLY A 174 4.58 14.47 13.38
N PRO A 175 5.13 15.47 12.65
CA PRO A 175 5.00 16.88 13.04
C PRO A 175 3.57 17.37 13.15
N PHE A 176 2.65 16.98 12.26
CA PHE A 176 1.24 17.34 12.33
C PHE A 176 0.59 16.81 13.63
N ALA A 177 0.86 15.55 13.99
CA ALA A 177 0.40 14.98 15.25
C ALA A 177 0.97 15.74 16.47
N ALA A 178 2.26 16.09 16.44
CA ALA A 178 2.92 16.85 17.51
C ALA A 178 2.30 18.23 17.69
N GLN A 179 2.05 18.95 16.59
CA GLN A 179 1.40 20.26 16.63
C GLN A 179 -0.02 20.19 17.17
N TYR A 180 -0.81 19.22 16.75
CA TYR A 180 -2.15 19.02 17.30
C TYR A 180 -2.11 18.72 18.80
N LEU A 181 -1.26 17.80 19.23
CA LEU A 181 -1.19 17.43 20.65
C LEU A 181 -0.75 18.60 21.53
N PHE A 182 0.29 19.32 21.12
CA PHE A 182 0.84 20.42 21.91
C PHE A 182 -0.04 21.66 21.87
N ASN A 183 -0.44 22.11 20.68
CA ASN A 183 -1.11 23.39 20.50
C ASN A 183 -2.63 23.32 20.76
N GLU A 184 -3.29 22.21 20.42
CA GLU A 184 -4.76 22.08 20.51
C GLU A 184 -5.19 21.19 21.68
N ALA A 185 -4.66 19.98 21.78
CA ALA A 185 -4.97 19.06 22.88
C ALA A 185 -4.24 19.40 24.20
N LYS A 186 -3.34 20.41 24.21
CA LYS A 186 -2.60 20.90 25.37
C LYS A 186 -1.81 19.83 26.10
N LYS A 187 -1.30 18.85 25.37
CA LYS A 187 -0.41 17.80 25.89
C LYS A 187 1.02 18.33 25.88
N THR A 188 1.68 18.28 27.02
CA THR A 188 3.02 18.85 27.20
C THR A 188 4.07 17.81 27.56
N LYS A 189 3.63 16.58 27.88
CA LYS A 189 4.51 15.52 28.39
C LYS A 189 4.15 14.17 27.79
N VAL A 190 4.99 13.68 26.87
CA VAL A 190 4.74 12.44 26.12
C VAL A 190 5.62 11.29 26.59
N PHE A 191 5.08 10.07 26.61
CA PHE A 191 5.85 8.84 26.60
C PHE A 191 5.84 8.28 25.17
N VAL A 192 7.00 8.08 24.56
CA VAL A 192 7.13 7.64 23.17
C VAL A 192 7.44 6.14 23.13
N ILE A 193 6.75 5.42 22.26
CA ILE A 193 6.97 3.98 22.02
C ILE A 193 7.03 3.75 20.52
N ASP A 194 7.90 2.86 20.06
CA ASP A 194 7.92 2.37 18.70
C ASP A 194 8.08 0.85 18.62
N ASP A 195 7.84 0.29 17.44
CA ASP A 195 7.94 -1.14 17.15
C ASP A 195 9.28 -1.56 16.54
N LYS A 196 10.26 -0.66 16.46
CA LYS A 196 11.56 -0.82 15.81
C LYS A 196 11.54 -1.09 14.30
N LYS A 197 10.36 -1.14 13.68
CA LYS A 197 10.28 -1.25 12.22
C LYS A 197 10.52 0.11 11.57
N THR A 198 10.87 0.11 10.29
CA THR A 198 11.16 1.31 9.49
C THR A 198 10.08 2.38 9.63
N TYR A 199 8.79 1.99 9.52
CA TYR A 199 7.66 2.90 9.70
C TYR A 199 7.57 3.42 11.13
N GLY A 200 7.37 2.54 12.10
CA GLY A 200 7.04 2.96 13.47
C GLY A 200 8.16 3.76 14.14
N ALA A 201 9.41 3.33 13.99
CA ALA A 201 10.57 4.07 14.52
C ALA A 201 10.75 5.43 13.82
N GLY A 202 10.57 5.48 12.49
CA GLY A 202 10.66 6.71 11.71
C GLY A 202 9.60 7.73 12.10
N LEU A 203 8.34 7.30 12.19
CA LEU A 203 7.22 8.14 12.60
C LEU A 203 7.41 8.67 14.04
N ALA A 204 7.79 7.81 14.98
CA ALA A 204 8.06 8.22 16.37
C ALA A 204 9.19 9.26 16.45
N ALA A 205 10.23 9.10 15.62
CA ALA A 205 11.35 10.05 15.58
C ALA A 205 10.92 11.43 15.06
N THR A 206 10.14 11.51 13.98
CA THR A 206 9.66 12.78 13.42
C THR A 206 8.69 13.49 14.36
N PHE A 207 7.78 12.73 14.98
CA PHE A 207 6.91 13.23 16.03
C PHE A 207 7.70 13.82 17.20
N LYS A 208 8.64 13.06 17.75
CA LYS A 208 9.48 13.46 18.89
C LYS A 208 10.26 14.74 18.61
N ALA A 209 10.85 14.86 17.42
CA ALA A 209 11.60 16.02 17.02
C ALA A 209 10.74 17.30 17.06
N GLU A 210 9.58 17.29 16.42
CA GLU A 210 8.68 18.44 16.39
C GLU A 210 8.06 18.71 17.77
N PHE A 211 7.65 17.69 18.52
CA PHE A 211 7.07 17.85 19.84
C PHE A 211 8.06 18.55 20.82
N THR A 212 9.34 18.16 20.73
CA THR A 212 10.42 18.80 21.52
C THR A 212 10.68 20.24 21.06
N LYS A 213 10.70 20.48 19.75
CA LYS A 213 10.86 21.82 19.17
C LYS A 213 9.75 22.78 19.63
N LEU A 214 8.53 22.30 19.82
CA LEU A 214 7.39 23.06 20.36
C LEU A 214 7.49 23.34 21.86
N GLY A 215 8.46 22.77 22.56
CA GLY A 215 8.62 22.88 24.01
C GLY A 215 8.01 21.74 24.81
N GLY A 216 7.53 20.69 24.15
CA GLY A 216 7.04 19.48 24.79
C GLY A 216 8.17 18.67 25.41
N LYS A 217 7.85 17.91 26.47
CA LYS A 217 8.81 17.08 27.19
C LYS A 217 8.59 15.60 26.88
N VAL A 218 9.64 14.91 26.43
CA VAL A 218 9.66 13.45 26.39
C VAL A 218 9.96 12.93 27.79
N ALA A 219 8.94 12.29 28.39
CA ALA A 219 8.97 11.79 29.77
C ALA A 219 9.59 10.41 29.91
N GLY A 220 9.70 9.71 28.79
CA GLY A 220 10.33 8.39 28.66
C GLY A 220 10.13 7.84 27.28
N GLU A 221 10.92 6.85 26.96
CA GLU A 221 10.90 6.14 25.67
C GLU A 221 11.02 4.64 25.92
N ASP A 222 10.39 3.84 25.05
CA ASP A 222 10.53 2.39 25.05
C ASP A 222 10.24 1.82 23.66
N HIS A 223 10.46 0.52 23.52
CA HIS A 223 10.14 -0.22 22.31
C HIS A 223 9.28 -1.43 22.66
N VAL A 224 8.39 -1.81 21.77
CA VAL A 224 7.60 -3.05 21.89
C VAL A 224 7.73 -3.85 20.61
N ASP A 225 7.90 -5.15 20.73
CA ASP A 225 7.82 -6.05 19.61
C ASP A 225 6.37 -6.11 19.11
N PRO A 226 6.10 -6.06 17.79
CA PRO A 226 4.76 -6.19 17.23
C PRO A 226 3.99 -7.43 17.68
N GLU A 227 4.72 -8.53 17.97
CA GLU A 227 4.14 -9.79 18.45
C GLU A 227 3.81 -9.77 19.96
N THR A 228 4.16 -8.69 20.69
CA THR A 228 3.95 -8.56 22.12
C THR A 228 2.45 -8.64 22.46
N LYS A 229 2.10 -9.46 23.43
CA LYS A 229 0.72 -9.58 23.96
C LYS A 229 0.60 -9.07 25.40
N ASP A 230 1.69 -9.06 26.17
CA ASP A 230 1.76 -8.53 27.54
C ASP A 230 2.65 -7.27 27.58
N PHE A 231 2.02 -6.14 27.85
CA PHE A 231 2.65 -4.82 27.93
C PHE A 231 2.88 -4.35 29.37
N SER A 232 2.76 -5.21 30.38
CA SER A 232 2.84 -4.83 31.82
C SER A 232 4.13 -4.07 32.17
N SER A 233 5.27 -4.46 31.57
CA SER A 233 6.55 -3.78 31.77
C SER A 233 6.52 -2.33 31.29
N VAL A 234 6.15 -2.11 30.02
CA VAL A 234 6.09 -0.75 29.44
C VAL A 234 4.98 0.07 30.11
N VAL A 235 3.84 -0.51 30.46
CA VAL A 235 2.76 0.15 31.19
C VAL A 235 3.25 0.66 32.55
N THR A 236 4.07 -0.08 33.25
CA THR A 236 4.70 0.36 34.51
C THR A 236 5.59 1.59 34.29
N LYS A 237 6.41 1.60 33.23
CA LYS A 237 7.26 2.76 32.87
C LYS A 237 6.40 3.99 32.51
N ILE A 238 5.32 3.80 31.72
CA ILE A 238 4.38 4.88 31.38
C ILE A 238 3.81 5.52 32.63
N LYS A 239 3.30 4.72 33.57
CA LYS A 239 2.74 5.23 34.84
C LYS A 239 3.77 6.01 35.66
N SER A 240 4.99 5.50 35.75
CA SER A 240 6.07 6.13 36.52
C SER A 240 6.54 7.44 35.89
N SER A 241 6.45 7.59 34.57
CA SER A 241 6.86 8.77 33.80
C SER A 241 6.00 10.00 34.07
N LYS A 242 4.74 9.79 34.51
CA LYS A 242 3.72 10.85 34.65
C LYS A 242 3.49 11.60 33.34
N ALA A 243 3.57 10.92 32.19
CA ALA A 243 3.18 11.45 30.89
C ALA A 243 1.69 11.75 30.86
N ASP A 244 1.27 12.71 30.04
CA ASP A 244 -0.14 13.08 29.83
C ASP A 244 -0.68 12.52 28.51
N VAL A 245 0.18 11.89 27.72
CA VAL A 245 -0.12 11.20 26.46
C VAL A 245 0.93 10.14 26.18
N VAL A 246 0.53 9.04 25.52
CA VAL A 246 1.45 8.06 24.90
C VAL A 246 1.41 8.26 23.40
N TYR A 247 2.57 8.40 22.76
CA TYR A 247 2.69 8.34 21.32
C TYR A 247 3.28 6.99 20.90
N TYR A 248 2.59 6.30 20.01
CA TYR A 248 2.98 4.99 19.53
C TYR A 248 3.24 5.01 18.01
N GLY A 249 4.48 4.74 17.61
CA GLY A 249 4.88 4.47 16.24
C GLY A 249 4.81 2.97 15.96
N GLY A 250 3.83 2.56 15.17
CA GLY A 250 3.57 1.17 14.82
C GLY A 250 2.13 0.94 14.43
N GLU A 251 1.71 -0.33 14.41
CA GLU A 251 0.46 -0.77 13.82
C GLU A 251 -0.56 -1.22 14.87
N TYR A 252 -1.85 -1.29 14.47
CA TYR A 252 -2.98 -1.54 15.35
C TYR A 252 -2.95 -2.88 16.13
N PRO A 253 -2.34 -3.99 15.63
CA PRO A 253 -2.35 -5.25 16.38
C PRO A 253 -1.66 -5.19 17.73
N ALA A 254 -0.63 -4.36 17.87
CA ALA A 254 0.01 -4.08 19.16
C ALA A 254 -0.61 -2.87 19.88
N ALA A 255 -0.96 -1.82 19.12
CA ALA A 255 -1.50 -0.58 19.70
C ALA A 255 -2.81 -0.77 20.45
N GLY A 256 -3.74 -1.56 19.92
CA GLY A 256 -5.05 -1.81 20.56
C GLY A 256 -4.92 -2.47 21.95
N PRO A 257 -4.23 -3.63 22.05
CA PRO A 257 -3.97 -4.27 23.35
C PRO A 257 -3.12 -3.40 24.30
N LEU A 258 -2.13 -2.66 23.79
CA LEU A 258 -1.34 -1.72 24.59
C LEU A 258 -2.23 -0.64 25.21
N SER A 259 -3.06 0.02 24.41
CA SER A 259 -4.01 1.02 24.88
C SER A 259 -4.91 0.46 25.97
N LYS A 260 -5.50 -0.72 25.74
CA LYS A 260 -6.34 -1.41 26.71
C LYS A 260 -5.63 -1.66 28.04
N GLN A 261 -4.38 -2.14 27.99
CA GLN A 261 -3.60 -2.45 29.20
C GLN A 261 -3.20 -1.17 29.96
N ILE A 262 -2.85 -0.08 29.27
CA ILE A 262 -2.58 1.23 29.88
C ILE A 262 -3.78 1.69 30.73
N LYS A 263 -4.99 1.66 30.16
CA LYS A 263 -6.21 2.12 30.83
C LYS A 263 -6.63 1.18 31.99
N LYS A 264 -6.55 -0.14 31.77
CA LYS A 264 -6.82 -1.13 32.82
C LYS A 264 -5.88 -1.02 34.00
N ALA A 265 -4.64 -0.59 33.76
CA ALA A 265 -3.68 -0.31 34.85
C ALA A 265 -3.94 1.03 35.57
N GLY A 266 -5.04 1.74 35.24
CA GLY A 266 -5.46 2.98 35.84
C GLY A 266 -4.81 4.25 35.29
N ALA A 267 -4.02 4.18 34.22
CA ALA A 267 -3.49 5.36 33.56
C ALA A 267 -4.52 5.88 32.54
N LYS A 268 -5.28 6.92 32.93
CA LYS A 268 -6.33 7.54 32.10
C LYS A 268 -5.75 8.57 31.12
N ILE A 269 -4.77 8.16 30.32
CA ILE A 269 -4.14 8.99 29.31
C ILE A 269 -4.40 8.42 27.90
N PRO A 270 -4.58 9.25 26.85
CA PRO A 270 -4.80 8.74 25.52
C PRO A 270 -3.52 8.09 24.95
N LEU A 271 -3.70 7.06 24.13
CA LEU A 271 -2.72 6.59 23.19
C LEU A 271 -2.97 7.30 21.85
N VAL A 272 -1.91 7.76 21.22
CA VAL A 272 -1.95 8.43 19.93
C VAL A 272 -0.97 7.72 19.00
N GLY A 273 -1.37 7.47 17.77
CA GLY A 273 -0.48 6.86 16.77
C GLY A 273 -0.70 7.46 15.39
N GLY A 274 0.00 6.89 14.42
CA GLY A 274 -0.10 7.24 13.02
C GLY A 274 -1.25 6.51 12.31
N ASP A 275 -1.19 6.52 11.00
CA ASP A 275 -2.14 5.87 10.09
C ASP A 275 -2.18 4.35 10.26
N GLY A 276 -1.08 3.72 10.71
CA GLY A 276 -1.02 2.30 11.02
C GLY A 276 -1.93 1.83 12.16
N ILE A 277 -2.46 2.75 12.99
CA ILE A 277 -3.46 2.40 14.00
C ILE A 277 -4.89 2.80 13.61
N TYR A 278 -5.05 3.54 12.51
CA TYR A 278 -6.37 3.95 12.02
C TYR A 278 -7.07 2.78 11.31
N SER A 279 -7.70 1.92 12.10
CA SER A 279 -8.43 0.73 11.65
C SER A 279 -9.61 0.42 12.58
N ALA A 280 -10.66 -0.19 12.03
CA ALA A 280 -11.76 -0.73 12.81
C ALA A 280 -11.29 -1.84 13.77
N ASP A 281 -10.22 -2.55 13.43
CA ASP A 281 -9.67 -3.61 14.29
C ASP A 281 -8.93 -3.05 15.51
N PHE A 282 -8.35 -1.85 15.45
CA PHE A 282 -7.89 -1.17 16.67
C PHE A 282 -9.03 -1.01 17.67
N ILE A 283 -10.20 -0.59 17.21
CA ILE A 283 -11.39 -0.39 18.05
C ILE A 283 -11.82 -1.71 18.69
N LYS A 284 -11.83 -2.81 17.93
CA LYS A 284 -12.15 -4.15 18.46
C LYS A 284 -11.14 -4.61 19.51
N LEU A 285 -9.85 -4.41 19.27
CA LEU A 285 -8.76 -4.85 20.15
C LEU A 285 -8.67 -4.02 21.43
N SER A 286 -8.78 -2.71 21.32
CA SER A 286 -8.76 -1.80 22.47
C SER A 286 -10.06 -1.87 23.28
N GLY A 287 -11.18 -2.15 22.61
CA GLY A 287 -12.51 -2.15 23.23
C GLY A 287 -12.89 -0.74 23.72
N LYS A 288 -13.82 -0.69 24.65
CA LYS A 288 -14.26 0.58 25.26
C LYS A 288 -13.15 1.33 26.02
N GLU A 289 -12.11 0.64 26.40
CA GLU A 289 -10.95 1.23 27.06
C GLU A 289 -10.20 2.18 26.13
N GLY A 290 -10.23 1.94 24.80
CA GLY A 290 -9.61 2.81 23.79
C GLY A 290 -10.36 4.12 23.55
N GLU A 291 -11.54 4.33 24.12
CA GLU A 291 -12.31 5.58 23.95
C GLU A 291 -11.45 6.80 24.32
N GLY A 292 -11.35 7.76 23.42
CA GLY A 292 -10.51 8.94 23.56
C GLY A 292 -9.10 8.82 22.97
N ASP A 293 -8.69 7.65 22.48
CA ASP A 293 -7.44 7.50 21.74
C ASP A 293 -7.50 8.23 20.40
N LEU A 294 -6.34 8.55 19.85
CA LEU A 294 -6.21 9.34 18.62
C LEU A 294 -5.36 8.60 17.58
N ALA A 295 -5.71 8.78 16.33
CA ALA A 295 -4.90 8.35 15.19
C ALA A 295 -4.75 9.48 14.20
N THR A 296 -3.63 9.58 13.51
CA THR A 296 -3.54 10.37 12.28
C THR A 296 -3.80 9.49 11.07
N SER A 297 -4.29 10.09 9.99
CA SER A 297 -4.41 9.45 8.69
C SER A 297 -3.80 10.35 7.62
N VAL A 298 -3.33 9.75 6.55
CA VAL A 298 -2.52 10.37 5.49
C VAL A 298 -3.32 11.15 4.44
N GLY A 299 -4.53 11.60 4.79
CA GLY A 299 -5.40 12.38 3.91
C GLY A 299 -6.62 12.97 4.60
N ALA A 300 -7.54 13.48 3.79
CA ALA A 300 -8.87 13.89 4.24
C ALA A 300 -9.77 12.66 4.51
N PRO A 301 -10.81 12.81 5.37
CA PRO A 301 -11.78 11.74 5.56
C PRO A 301 -12.48 11.40 4.24
N ILE A 302 -12.32 10.15 3.78
CA ILE A 302 -12.84 9.69 2.47
C ILE A 302 -14.34 9.95 2.37
N GLU A 303 -15.10 9.70 3.42
CA GLU A 303 -16.54 9.86 3.47
C GLU A 303 -17.02 11.31 3.24
N THR A 304 -16.11 12.27 3.44
CA THR A 304 -16.42 13.70 3.25
C THR A 304 -16.08 14.20 1.84
N LEU A 305 -15.34 13.40 1.06
CA LEU A 305 -14.90 13.80 -0.27
C LEU A 305 -15.97 13.50 -1.33
N PRO A 306 -16.42 14.50 -2.10
CA PRO A 306 -17.35 14.26 -3.20
C PRO A 306 -16.83 13.25 -4.23
N SER A 307 -15.52 13.25 -4.49
CA SER A 307 -14.80 12.32 -5.36
C SER A 307 -14.88 10.87 -4.90
N ALA A 308 -15.04 10.61 -3.60
CA ALA A 308 -15.07 9.27 -3.05
C ALA A 308 -16.44 8.59 -3.09
N LYS A 309 -17.52 9.34 -3.31
CA LYS A 309 -18.89 8.79 -3.25
C LYS A 309 -19.11 7.64 -4.22
N GLU A 310 -18.61 7.77 -5.44
CA GLU A 310 -18.73 6.71 -6.45
C GLU A 310 -17.88 5.48 -6.08
N PHE A 311 -16.68 5.69 -5.56
CA PHE A 311 -15.81 4.61 -5.09
C PHE A 311 -16.49 3.81 -3.98
N VAL A 312 -17.00 4.47 -2.93
CA VAL A 312 -17.67 3.80 -1.81
C VAL A 312 -18.85 2.98 -2.30
N ALA A 313 -19.73 3.58 -3.10
CA ALA A 313 -20.91 2.91 -3.64
C ALA A 313 -20.54 1.70 -4.53
N ASN A 314 -19.51 1.82 -5.35
CA ASN A 314 -19.04 0.74 -6.22
C ASN A 314 -18.32 -0.36 -5.43
N TYR A 315 -17.59 0.00 -4.37
CA TYR A 315 -16.95 -0.98 -3.48
C TYR A 315 -18.00 -1.82 -2.75
N GLU A 316 -19.04 -1.20 -2.22
CA GLU A 316 -20.18 -1.88 -1.59
C GLU A 316 -20.90 -2.79 -2.59
N LYS A 317 -21.19 -2.29 -3.81
CA LYS A 317 -21.84 -3.05 -4.89
C LYS A 317 -21.02 -4.25 -5.34
N ALA A 318 -19.68 -4.16 -5.29
CA ALA A 318 -18.79 -5.26 -5.65
C ALA A 318 -18.85 -6.44 -4.69
N GLY A 319 -19.40 -6.24 -3.48
CA GLY A 319 -19.68 -7.32 -2.52
C GLY A 319 -18.44 -7.94 -1.90
N TYR A 320 -17.35 -7.20 -1.79
CA TYR A 320 -16.17 -7.63 -1.03
C TYR A 320 -16.55 -7.85 0.43
N LYS A 321 -15.99 -8.89 1.06
CA LYS A 321 -16.27 -9.22 2.47
C LYS A 321 -15.60 -8.23 3.43
N GLU A 322 -14.40 -7.78 3.07
CA GLU A 322 -13.58 -6.88 3.85
C GLU A 322 -13.84 -5.44 3.44
N ALA A 323 -13.81 -4.54 4.41
CA ALA A 323 -13.89 -3.10 4.18
C ALA A 323 -12.65 -2.60 3.40
N PHE A 324 -12.76 -1.45 2.76
CA PHE A 324 -11.63 -0.83 2.07
C PHE A 324 -10.58 -0.25 3.03
N GLU A 325 -10.92 -0.09 4.33
CA GLU A 325 -10.05 0.37 5.41
C GLU A 325 -9.33 1.70 5.10
N ALA A 326 -8.29 2.02 5.88
CA ALA A 326 -7.56 3.28 5.75
C ALA A 326 -6.95 3.55 4.37
N TYR A 327 -6.54 2.50 3.66
CA TYR A 327 -5.75 2.65 2.43
C TYR A 327 -6.51 2.32 1.13
N GLY A 328 -7.79 1.96 1.21
CA GLY A 328 -8.54 1.55 0.01
C GLY A 328 -8.63 2.63 -1.05
N GLY A 329 -8.96 3.86 -0.68
CA GLY A 329 -8.99 4.99 -1.62
C GLY A 329 -7.64 5.26 -2.27
N TYR A 330 -6.56 5.21 -1.48
CA TYR A 330 -5.18 5.38 -1.97
C TYR A 330 -4.75 4.26 -2.91
N SER A 331 -5.20 3.02 -2.64
CA SER A 331 -4.92 1.85 -3.46
C SER A 331 -5.64 1.90 -4.79
N TYR A 332 -6.88 2.38 -4.77
CA TYR A 332 -7.67 2.63 -5.96
C TYR A 332 -6.99 3.69 -6.84
N ASP A 333 -6.57 4.81 -6.25
CA ASP A 333 -5.86 5.88 -6.95
C ASP A 333 -4.46 5.44 -7.45
N ALA A 334 -3.76 4.59 -6.71
CA ALA A 334 -2.50 4.00 -7.14
C ALA A 334 -2.69 3.10 -8.37
N ALA A 335 -3.74 2.27 -8.38
CA ALA A 335 -4.08 1.46 -9.54
C ALA A 335 -4.47 2.33 -10.75
N TRP A 336 -5.28 3.37 -10.54
CA TRP A 336 -5.61 4.32 -11.60
C TRP A 336 -4.39 5.08 -12.13
N SER A 337 -3.42 5.41 -11.27
CA SER A 337 -2.16 6.02 -11.73
C SER A 337 -1.41 5.11 -12.71
N ILE A 338 -1.37 3.79 -12.43
CA ILE A 338 -0.79 2.80 -13.34
C ILE A 338 -1.63 2.68 -14.63
N ILE A 339 -2.96 2.65 -14.52
CA ILE A 339 -3.88 2.56 -15.68
C ILE A 339 -3.72 3.79 -16.59
N GLU A 340 -3.65 5.00 -16.03
CA GLU A 340 -3.41 6.24 -16.77
C GLU A 340 -2.03 6.23 -17.47
N ALA A 341 -1.00 5.77 -16.77
CA ALA A 341 0.33 5.65 -17.34
C ALA A 341 0.36 4.64 -18.50
N VAL A 342 -0.30 3.48 -18.34
CA VAL A 342 -0.45 2.49 -19.43
C VAL A 342 -1.23 3.07 -20.60
N LYS A 343 -2.31 3.80 -20.33
CA LYS A 343 -3.09 4.49 -21.37
C LYS A 343 -2.22 5.44 -22.18
N LYS A 344 -1.47 6.29 -21.49
CA LYS A 344 -0.54 7.23 -22.16
C LYS A 344 0.48 6.49 -23.02
N VAL A 345 1.06 5.39 -22.52
CA VAL A 345 2.03 4.58 -23.28
C VAL A 345 1.39 3.97 -24.54
N VAL A 346 0.15 3.49 -24.44
CA VAL A 346 -0.59 2.95 -25.60
C VAL A 346 -0.92 4.05 -26.60
N ASP A 347 -1.42 5.19 -26.16
CA ASP A 347 -1.79 6.32 -27.02
C ASP A 347 -0.56 6.88 -27.75
N ASP A 348 0.56 7.07 -27.05
CA ASP A 348 1.82 7.56 -27.62
C ASP A 348 2.48 6.56 -28.60
N ASN A 349 2.12 5.27 -28.51
CA ASN A 349 2.64 4.20 -29.34
C ASN A 349 1.64 3.74 -30.44
N GLY A 350 0.78 4.63 -30.90
CA GLY A 350 -0.16 4.36 -32.01
C GLY A 350 -1.26 3.35 -31.66
N GLY A 351 -1.67 3.28 -30.40
CA GLY A 351 -2.76 2.43 -29.92
C GLY A 351 -2.35 0.99 -29.59
N LYS A 352 -1.04 0.73 -29.40
CA LYS A 352 -0.51 -0.60 -29.04
C LYS A 352 0.48 -0.50 -27.90
N LEU A 353 0.53 -1.51 -27.04
CA LEU A 353 1.61 -1.64 -26.09
C LEU A 353 2.93 -1.98 -26.79
N PRO A 354 4.06 -1.33 -26.41
CA PRO A 354 5.38 -1.79 -26.83
C PRO A 354 5.76 -3.10 -26.13
N GLU A 355 6.92 -3.68 -26.52
CA GLU A 355 7.43 -4.85 -25.81
C GLU A 355 7.65 -4.58 -24.32
N SER A 356 7.52 -5.61 -23.48
CA SER A 356 7.43 -5.53 -22.02
C SER A 356 8.51 -4.64 -21.37
N LYS A 357 9.79 -4.76 -21.77
CA LYS A 357 10.86 -3.97 -21.16
C LYS A 357 10.72 -2.47 -21.47
N ASP A 358 10.37 -2.14 -22.69
CA ASP A 358 10.13 -0.75 -23.11
C ASP A 358 8.84 -0.22 -22.51
N ALA A 359 7.79 -1.07 -22.40
CA ALA A 359 6.53 -0.72 -21.76
C ALA A 359 6.75 -0.33 -20.31
N ARG A 360 7.50 -1.11 -19.52
CA ARG A 360 7.79 -0.82 -18.11
C ARG A 360 8.50 0.52 -17.93
N SER A 361 9.55 0.76 -18.70
CA SER A 361 10.28 2.05 -18.64
C SER A 361 9.39 3.23 -19.00
N LYS A 362 8.56 3.10 -20.05
CA LYS A 362 7.63 4.15 -20.45
C LYS A 362 6.51 4.36 -19.44
N VAL A 363 6.06 3.32 -18.72
CA VAL A 363 5.10 3.46 -17.61
C VAL A 363 5.69 4.26 -16.46
N ILE A 364 6.97 4.02 -16.09
CA ILE A 364 7.66 4.85 -15.08
C ILE A 364 7.74 6.30 -15.52
N ASP A 365 8.07 6.56 -16.79
CA ASP A 365 8.16 7.92 -17.31
C ASP A 365 6.78 8.60 -17.36
N ALA A 366 5.74 7.88 -17.77
CA ALA A 366 4.37 8.39 -17.79
C ALA A 366 3.83 8.69 -16.40
N LEU A 367 4.20 7.90 -15.37
CA LEU A 367 3.80 8.15 -13.97
C LEU A 367 4.30 9.48 -13.44
N LYS A 368 5.44 9.99 -13.91
CA LYS A 368 5.94 11.31 -13.49
C LYS A 368 5.02 12.46 -13.88
N ASP A 369 4.24 12.28 -14.95
CA ASP A 369 3.34 13.28 -15.52
C ASP A 369 1.87 13.03 -15.17
N VAL A 370 1.57 11.96 -14.42
CA VAL A 370 0.18 11.64 -14.03
C VAL A 370 -0.40 12.78 -13.19
N SER A 371 -1.58 13.24 -13.59
CA SER A 371 -2.36 14.24 -12.86
C SER A 371 -3.84 14.09 -13.16
N PHE A 372 -4.62 13.66 -12.15
CA PHE A 372 -6.07 13.51 -12.25
C PHE A 372 -6.76 13.75 -10.90
N GLU A 373 -8.08 13.91 -10.92
CA GLU A 373 -8.92 13.92 -9.72
C GLU A 373 -9.28 12.47 -9.36
N GLY A 374 -8.65 11.97 -8.31
CA GLY A 374 -8.89 10.64 -7.77
C GLY A 374 -9.88 10.64 -6.61
N VAL A 375 -10.01 9.48 -5.98
CA VAL A 375 -10.86 9.28 -4.80
C VAL A 375 -10.34 10.09 -3.60
N THR A 376 -9.03 10.18 -3.46
CA THR A 376 -8.37 10.90 -2.36
C THR A 376 -8.15 12.39 -2.65
N GLY A 377 -8.73 12.91 -3.73
CA GLY A 377 -8.52 14.24 -4.26
C GLY A 377 -7.51 14.24 -5.41
N LYS A 378 -6.78 15.34 -5.59
CA LYS A 378 -5.80 15.42 -6.68
C LYS A 378 -4.68 14.40 -6.51
N VAL A 379 -4.51 13.55 -7.51
CA VAL A 379 -3.41 12.58 -7.63
C VAL A 379 -2.37 13.12 -8.60
N ALA A 380 -1.19 13.38 -8.10
CA ALA A 380 0.00 13.76 -8.87
C ALA A 380 1.24 13.48 -8.00
N PHE A 381 2.38 13.32 -8.64
CA PHE A 381 3.65 13.02 -7.96
C PHE A 381 4.65 14.15 -8.10
N ASP A 382 5.46 14.36 -7.06
CA ASP A 382 6.57 15.29 -7.09
C ASP A 382 7.84 14.66 -7.67
N GLU A 383 8.94 15.39 -7.70
CA GLU A 383 10.24 14.93 -8.24
C GLU A 383 10.79 13.68 -7.53
N TYR A 384 10.37 13.42 -6.29
CA TYR A 384 10.74 12.24 -5.52
C TYR A 384 9.80 11.05 -5.73
N GLY A 385 8.68 11.25 -6.43
CA GLY A 385 7.60 10.25 -6.57
C GLY A 385 6.64 10.25 -5.38
N ASP A 386 6.70 11.26 -4.52
CA ASP A 386 5.75 11.45 -3.43
C ASP A 386 4.49 12.14 -3.93
N THR A 387 3.35 11.84 -3.31
CA THR A 387 2.11 12.56 -3.63
C THR A 387 2.26 14.06 -3.38
N THR A 388 1.69 14.87 -4.26
CA THR A 388 1.56 16.32 -4.06
C THR A 388 0.44 16.68 -3.08
N ASN A 389 -0.46 15.74 -2.75
CA ASN A 389 -1.51 15.93 -1.75
C ASN A 389 -0.92 15.78 -0.34
N LYS A 390 -0.90 16.86 0.42
CA LYS A 390 -0.31 16.93 1.77
C LYS A 390 -1.38 17.01 2.88
N GLN A 391 -2.62 16.65 2.57
CA GLN A 391 -3.71 16.62 3.55
C GLN A 391 -3.45 15.53 4.60
N LEU A 392 -3.82 15.86 5.85
CA LEU A 392 -3.73 14.98 7.00
C LEU A 392 -5.00 15.16 7.86
N THR A 393 -5.37 14.12 8.60
CA THR A 393 -6.49 14.18 9.53
C THR A 393 -6.12 13.53 10.85
N VAL A 394 -6.47 14.18 11.96
CA VAL A 394 -6.50 13.55 13.29
C VAL A 394 -7.89 13.01 13.51
N TYR A 395 -7.98 11.76 13.89
CA TYR A 395 -9.22 11.09 14.32
C TYR A 395 -9.18 10.79 15.81
N GLN A 396 -10.35 10.80 16.42
CA GLN A 396 -10.54 10.32 17.79
C GLN A 396 -11.44 9.11 17.79
N TYR A 397 -11.06 8.08 18.55
CA TYR A 397 -11.97 6.99 18.84
C TYR A 397 -13.07 7.50 19.78
N LYS A 398 -14.31 7.54 19.28
CA LYS A 398 -15.48 8.08 19.98
C LYS A 398 -16.74 7.31 19.60
N GLY A 399 -17.46 6.81 20.60
CA GLY A 399 -18.75 6.15 20.39
C GLY A 399 -18.66 4.89 19.53
N GLY A 400 -17.58 4.14 19.60
CA GLY A 400 -17.42 2.90 18.85
C GLY A 400 -16.85 3.08 17.42
N ALA A 401 -16.47 4.30 17.02
CA ALA A 401 -15.94 4.61 15.68
C ALA A 401 -14.83 5.66 15.75
N TRP A 402 -14.05 5.74 14.68
CA TRP A 402 -13.13 6.84 14.44
C TRP A 402 -13.92 8.07 13.93
N ALA A 403 -13.79 9.20 14.62
CA ALA A 403 -14.41 10.47 14.25
C ALA A 403 -13.32 11.49 13.91
N PRO A 404 -13.36 12.20 12.77
CA PRO A 404 -12.38 13.22 12.44
C PRO A 404 -12.55 14.42 13.39
N VAL A 405 -11.44 14.90 13.95
CA VAL A 405 -11.41 16.04 14.86
C VAL A 405 -10.60 17.22 14.32
N LYS A 406 -9.65 16.95 13.43
CA LYS A 406 -8.85 18.00 12.77
C LYS A 406 -8.37 17.52 11.42
N SER A 407 -8.64 18.28 10.37
CA SER A 407 -8.03 18.09 9.06
C SER A 407 -7.26 19.33 8.64
N GLY A 408 -6.20 19.14 7.86
CA GLY A 408 -5.36 20.24 7.38
C GLY A 408 -4.09 19.75 6.72
N THR A 409 -3.26 20.70 6.31
CA THR A 409 -1.92 20.45 5.78
C THR A 409 -0.89 20.89 6.81
N PHE A 410 0.21 20.15 6.91
CA PHE A 410 1.37 20.62 7.63
C PHE A 410 2.19 21.54 6.71
N SER A 411 2.34 22.79 7.10
CA SER A 411 3.31 23.73 6.54
C SER A 411 4.41 23.87 7.57
N GLY A 412 5.58 23.24 7.32
CA GLY A 412 6.77 23.35 8.16
C GLY A 412 7.31 24.75 8.28
#